data_b6131bf2a071f1c8faa25c5091ca60d5
#
_entry.id   b6131bf2a071f1c8faa25c5091ca60d5
#
_cell.length_a   1.000
_cell.length_b   1.000
_cell.length_c   1.000
_cell.angle_alpha   90.00
_cell.angle_beta   90.00
_cell.angle_gamma   90.00
#
_symmetry.space_group_name_H-M   'P 1'
#
loop_
_entity.id
_entity.type
_entity.pdbx_description
1 polymer ?
#
loop_
_entity_poly.entity_id
_entity_poly.type
_entity_poly.pdbx_seq_one_letter_code
_entity_poly.pdbx_strand_id
1 'polypeptide(L)'
;MALTPLWLVGMFGRGLWTPDEPREADIAWRMSQQSDRTLPQLAGVPFLEKPPLSYWMSAAALNRLGDAAQAARAPNLLYAVIGALSLAALALAMQADVAAAVIATLVAMSALTALRVSVWLAPDACLLAGCALALLGAWRGYRAAPGAAKAGGYALMHLGAAIGFMAKSAPGWLVPALALLAIIVWERRWQELRRWELYAGFAIQAVIIGPWLLAVAREPQAGETLRTLFWHNLAGRFTTVASPVALDYTSGHRNFPGKYLLELPLYLLPWTLLVAAALVRAWRHVRAAAPAGTPWRFALCASVPFLVLLSVAATARDIYAAPALLGFGLLTGLWAHDAAHSPGLTDRLALRLSRYLVVTVAWALAAALAVFAAAGVARAAACAAAALGVLVAGHGAVLLAGRAARADDFQRSLGWLYSGYAAAFCLAALIVLPIIDRWQDLPALAQRIHADTAHERLALLDPDETTIAMLDRGLKTPFTILRSSDAAGGAGAGAAASSQQLLAGWFTDAGAGARVLVLLPGHAPGPLTHRLARFLPRTARSDAGDGVAGTLSAAGSATVLERYELPQGRRYALLGPPH
;
A
#
# COMPACT_ATOMS: atom_id res chain seq x y z
N MET A 1 -2.88 21.17 5.42
CA MET A 1 -4.18 21.43 4.74
C MET A 1 -4.18 21.12 3.23
N ALA A 2 -3.14 21.44 2.46
CA ALA A 2 -3.16 21.21 1.00
C ALA A 2 -3.31 19.73 0.57
N LEU A 3 -2.80 18.76 1.34
CA LEU A 3 -2.92 17.32 1.08
C LEU A 3 -4.30 16.74 1.48
N THR A 4 -5.03 17.42 2.37
CA THR A 4 -6.29 16.91 2.93
C THR A 4 -7.33 16.50 1.88
N PRO A 5 -7.57 17.28 0.80
CA PRO A 5 -8.53 16.88 -0.23
C PRO A 5 -8.19 15.55 -0.91
N LEU A 6 -6.91 15.32 -1.22
CA LEU A 6 -6.44 14.07 -1.83
C LEU A 6 -6.68 12.87 -0.89
N TRP A 7 -6.38 13.03 0.39
CA TRP A 7 -6.58 11.98 1.38
C TRP A 7 -8.06 11.69 1.62
N LEU A 8 -8.88 12.73 1.83
CA LEU A 8 -10.30 12.54 2.10
C LEU A 8 -11.02 11.87 0.92
N VAL A 9 -10.77 12.33 -0.30
CA VAL A 9 -11.38 11.73 -1.49
C VAL A 9 -10.90 10.29 -1.70
N GLY A 10 -9.61 10.00 -1.47
CA GLY A 10 -9.07 8.65 -1.63
C GLY A 10 -9.46 7.65 -0.53
N MET A 11 -9.68 8.13 0.71
CA MET A 11 -10.01 7.27 1.86
C MET A 11 -11.50 6.98 1.98
N PHE A 12 -12.35 7.98 1.69
CA PHE A 12 -13.79 7.95 1.99
C PHE A 12 -14.62 7.89 0.71
N GLY A 13 -15.87 7.49 0.85
CA GLY A 13 -16.80 7.41 -0.28
C GLY A 13 -16.60 6.21 -1.22
N ARG A 14 -15.85 5.19 -0.80
CA ARG A 14 -15.65 3.95 -1.55
C ARG A 14 -15.67 2.71 -0.64
N GLY A 15 -15.98 1.56 -1.22
CA GLY A 15 -15.93 0.24 -0.59
C GLY A 15 -14.50 -0.27 -0.34
N LEU A 16 -14.39 -1.53 0.06
CA LEU A 16 -13.11 -2.23 0.23
C LEU A 16 -12.67 -2.82 -1.12
N TRP A 17 -11.45 -2.54 -1.53
CA TRP A 17 -10.94 -2.96 -2.82
C TRP A 17 -9.91 -4.09 -2.73
N THR A 18 -10.06 -5.03 -3.64
CA THR A 18 -9.10 -6.13 -3.78
C THR A 18 -7.71 -5.63 -4.22
N PRO A 19 -6.65 -6.38 -3.92
CA PRO A 19 -6.63 -7.65 -3.18
C PRO A 19 -6.54 -7.50 -1.65
N ASP A 20 -6.09 -6.39 -1.09
CA ASP A 20 -5.67 -6.31 0.30
C ASP A 20 -6.76 -5.82 1.26
N GLU A 21 -7.54 -4.79 0.88
CA GLU A 21 -8.42 -4.11 1.83
C GLU A 21 -9.50 -5.01 2.47
N PRO A 22 -10.11 -5.98 1.75
CA PRO A 22 -11.04 -6.92 2.39
C PRO A 22 -10.40 -7.71 3.53
N ARG A 23 -9.18 -8.23 3.30
CA ARG A 23 -8.41 -8.98 4.30
C ARG A 23 -8.04 -8.12 5.50
N GLU A 24 -7.48 -6.95 5.26
CA GLU A 24 -7.07 -6.03 6.33
C GLU A 24 -8.29 -5.57 7.16
N ALA A 25 -9.45 -5.37 6.50
CA ALA A 25 -10.69 -5.02 7.17
C ALA A 25 -11.27 -6.16 8.01
N ASP A 26 -11.20 -7.41 7.52
CA ASP A 26 -11.64 -8.58 8.26
C ASP A 26 -10.83 -8.77 9.54
N ILE A 27 -9.50 -8.71 9.42
CA ILE A 27 -8.60 -8.82 10.58
C ILE A 27 -8.92 -7.73 11.62
N ALA A 28 -9.10 -6.48 11.18
CA ALA A 28 -9.44 -5.38 12.08
C ALA A 28 -10.82 -5.56 12.74
N TRP A 29 -11.80 -6.04 11.99
CA TRP A 29 -13.14 -6.32 12.48
C TRP A 29 -13.12 -7.43 13.54
N ARG A 30 -12.45 -8.56 13.28
CA ARG A 30 -12.28 -9.62 14.28
C ARG A 30 -11.61 -9.13 15.55
N MET A 31 -10.53 -8.35 15.42
CA MET A 31 -9.90 -7.72 16.57
C MET A 31 -10.81 -6.74 17.33
N SER A 32 -11.81 -6.17 16.67
CA SER A 32 -12.80 -5.31 17.34
C SER A 32 -13.78 -6.12 18.21
N GLN A 33 -14.03 -7.37 17.85
CA GLN A 33 -14.97 -8.27 18.54
C GLN A 33 -14.33 -9.13 19.63
N GLN A 34 -13.02 -9.34 19.59
CA GLN A 34 -12.31 -10.23 20.49
C GLN A 34 -11.73 -9.49 21.71
N SER A 35 -11.67 -10.19 22.85
CA SER A 35 -10.96 -9.73 24.05
C SER A 35 -9.44 -9.87 23.91
N ASP A 36 -8.98 -11.00 23.35
CA ASP A 36 -7.57 -11.20 23.01
C ASP A 36 -7.25 -10.60 21.65
N ARG A 37 -6.27 -9.68 21.62
CA ARG A 37 -5.82 -8.94 20.46
C ARG A 37 -4.32 -9.11 20.22
N THR A 38 -3.75 -10.18 20.75
CA THR A 38 -2.30 -10.45 20.66
C THR A 38 -1.90 -10.75 19.21
N LEU A 39 -2.61 -11.66 18.57
CA LEU A 39 -2.34 -12.07 17.18
C LEU A 39 -3.45 -11.63 16.24
N PRO A 40 -3.10 -11.03 15.08
CA PRO A 40 -4.06 -10.84 14.00
C PRO A 40 -4.65 -12.19 13.55
N GLN A 41 -5.94 -12.21 13.19
CA GLN A 41 -6.63 -13.40 12.71
C GLN A 41 -7.43 -13.09 11.46
N LEU A 42 -7.31 -13.94 10.44
CA LEU A 42 -8.13 -13.93 9.24
C LEU A 42 -9.12 -15.08 9.31
N ALA A 43 -10.41 -14.80 9.33
CA ALA A 43 -11.47 -15.80 9.52
C ALA A 43 -11.25 -16.74 10.73
N GLY A 44 -10.66 -16.22 11.81
CA GLY A 44 -10.36 -16.99 13.03
C GLY A 44 -9.05 -17.77 13.02
N VAL A 45 -8.30 -17.76 11.90
CA VAL A 45 -6.97 -18.38 11.80
C VAL A 45 -5.89 -17.32 12.05
N PRO A 46 -4.85 -17.59 12.87
CA PRO A 46 -3.75 -16.63 13.08
C PRO A 46 -3.10 -16.19 11.78
N PHE A 47 -3.01 -14.86 11.60
CA PHE A 47 -2.39 -14.21 10.44
C PHE A 47 -1.06 -13.59 10.84
N LEU A 48 0.02 -14.33 10.63
CA LEU A 48 1.34 -14.04 11.18
C LEU A 48 2.24 -13.23 10.23
N GLU A 49 1.68 -12.50 9.28
CA GLU A 49 2.49 -11.68 8.36
C GLU A 49 3.00 -10.39 8.98
N LYS A 50 2.23 -9.79 9.89
CA LYS A 50 2.44 -8.40 10.33
C LYS A 50 2.12 -8.24 11.81
N PRO A 51 2.87 -7.36 12.52
CA PRO A 51 2.52 -6.93 13.88
C PRO A 51 1.18 -6.19 13.93
N PRO A 52 0.54 -6.04 15.11
CA PRO A 52 -0.87 -5.72 15.21
C PRO A 52 -1.24 -4.23 15.26
N LEU A 53 -0.31 -3.28 15.31
CA LEU A 53 -0.61 -1.87 15.63
C LEU A 53 -1.66 -1.25 14.70
N SER A 54 -1.54 -1.45 13.39
CA SER A 54 -2.49 -0.90 12.43
C SER A 54 -3.87 -1.53 12.59
N TYR A 55 -3.94 -2.83 12.90
CA TYR A 55 -5.19 -3.53 13.17
C TYR A 55 -5.83 -3.06 14.47
N TRP A 56 -5.06 -2.86 15.54
CA TRP A 56 -5.56 -2.29 16.79
C TRP A 56 -6.20 -0.92 16.59
N MET A 57 -5.55 -0.06 15.81
CA MET A 57 -6.08 1.27 15.52
C MET A 57 -7.36 1.22 14.68
N SER A 58 -7.38 0.36 13.65
CA SER A 58 -8.58 0.15 12.83
C SER A 58 -9.72 -0.49 13.63
N ALA A 59 -9.44 -1.46 14.49
CA ALA A 59 -10.41 -2.06 15.41
C ALA A 59 -11.01 -1.02 16.39
N ALA A 60 -10.16 -0.15 16.95
CA ALA A 60 -10.63 0.93 17.82
C ALA A 60 -11.51 1.94 17.07
N ALA A 61 -11.21 2.21 15.80
CA ALA A 61 -12.03 3.07 14.95
C ALA A 61 -13.38 2.41 14.59
N LEU A 62 -13.39 1.12 14.26
CA LEU A 62 -14.61 0.34 14.02
C LEU A 62 -15.53 0.36 15.24
N ASN A 63 -14.99 0.16 16.46
CA ASN A 63 -15.76 0.20 17.69
C ASN A 63 -16.39 1.56 18.01
N ARG A 64 -15.79 2.67 17.50
CA ARG A 64 -16.29 4.03 17.77
C ARG A 64 -17.15 4.61 16.66
N LEU A 65 -16.86 4.25 15.41
CA LEU A 65 -17.45 4.85 14.22
C LEU A 65 -18.41 3.91 13.48
N GLY A 66 -18.53 2.66 13.93
CA GLY A 66 -19.36 1.63 13.32
C GLY A 66 -18.63 0.76 12.30
N ASP A 67 -19.26 -0.37 11.94
CA ASP A 67 -18.70 -1.36 11.01
C ASP A 67 -18.83 -0.91 9.55
N ALA A 68 -17.91 -0.05 9.13
CA ALA A 68 -17.85 0.47 7.77
C ALA A 68 -16.41 0.52 7.25
N ALA A 69 -16.25 0.44 5.92
CA ALA A 69 -14.95 0.56 5.26
C ALA A 69 -14.24 1.87 5.61
N GLN A 70 -15.01 2.96 5.71
CA GLN A 70 -14.51 4.29 6.08
C GLN A 70 -13.97 4.33 7.51
N ALA A 71 -14.66 3.65 8.45
CA ALA A 71 -14.23 3.55 9.84
C ALA A 71 -12.90 2.79 9.94
N ALA A 72 -12.76 1.67 9.24
CA ALA A 72 -11.52 0.90 9.22
C ALA A 72 -10.32 1.72 8.69
N ARG A 73 -10.55 2.64 7.72
CA ARG A 73 -9.52 3.51 7.14
C ARG A 73 -9.25 4.79 7.93
N ALA A 74 -10.13 5.19 8.83
CA ALA A 74 -10.01 6.48 9.54
C ALA A 74 -8.63 6.71 10.20
N PRO A 75 -7.95 5.70 10.78
CA PRO A 75 -6.60 5.87 11.32
C PRO A 75 -5.56 6.30 10.30
N ASN A 76 -5.75 6.02 9.01
CA ASN A 76 -4.82 6.43 7.97
C ASN A 76 -4.68 7.95 7.86
N LEU A 77 -5.74 8.70 8.19
CA LEU A 77 -5.68 10.15 8.23
C LEU A 77 -4.70 10.64 9.30
N LEU A 78 -4.72 10.02 10.48
CA LEU A 78 -3.77 10.31 11.55
C LEU A 78 -2.33 9.99 11.10
N TYR A 79 -2.10 8.83 10.50
CA TYR A 79 -0.79 8.44 9.99
C TYR A 79 -0.30 9.40 8.90
N ALA A 80 -1.15 9.78 7.96
CA ALA A 80 -0.80 10.72 6.90
C ALA A 80 -0.43 12.09 7.47
N VAL A 81 -1.15 12.58 8.47
CA VAL A 81 -0.83 13.84 9.17
C VAL A 81 0.50 13.75 9.91
N ILE A 82 0.73 12.68 10.68
CA ILE A 82 2.02 12.47 11.39
C ILE A 82 3.17 12.41 10.38
N GLY A 83 3.03 11.66 9.30
CA GLY A 83 4.04 11.55 8.25
C GLY A 83 4.36 12.90 7.60
N ALA A 84 3.32 13.65 7.22
CA ALA A 84 3.47 14.96 6.60
C ALA A 84 4.12 15.99 7.54
N LEU A 85 3.68 16.05 8.80
CA LEU A 85 4.26 16.98 9.79
C LEU A 85 5.71 16.60 10.11
N SER A 86 6.02 15.31 10.25
CA SER A 86 7.39 14.85 10.49
C SER A 86 8.31 15.20 9.33
N LEU A 87 7.84 15.03 8.09
CA LEU A 87 8.61 15.35 6.90
C LEU A 87 8.83 16.88 6.74
N ALA A 88 7.78 17.68 6.99
CA ALA A 88 7.90 19.14 7.00
C ALA A 88 8.90 19.61 8.07
N ALA A 89 8.81 19.08 9.28
CA ALA A 89 9.75 19.38 10.37
C ALA A 89 11.17 18.95 10.04
N LEU A 90 11.35 17.82 9.35
CA LEU A 90 12.66 17.36 8.88
C LEU A 90 13.23 18.32 7.82
N ALA A 91 12.44 18.71 6.82
CA ALA A 91 12.88 19.65 5.79
C ALA A 91 13.29 21.01 6.40
N LEU A 92 12.51 21.54 7.35
CA LEU A 92 12.86 22.75 8.08
C LEU A 92 14.16 22.58 8.89
N ALA A 93 14.35 21.44 9.56
CA ALA A 93 15.57 21.12 10.28
C ALA A 93 16.80 20.98 9.37
N MET A 94 16.58 20.69 8.08
CA MET A 94 17.61 20.65 7.02
C MET A 94 17.86 22.03 6.38
N GLN A 95 17.41 23.11 7.01
CA GLN A 95 17.60 24.49 6.58
C GLN A 95 16.83 24.88 5.30
N ALA A 96 15.79 24.15 4.93
CA ALA A 96 14.83 24.61 3.92
C ALA A 96 13.97 25.74 4.51
N ASP A 97 13.56 26.68 3.64
CA ASP A 97 12.52 27.63 4.05
C ASP A 97 11.14 26.96 4.14
N VAL A 98 10.14 27.66 4.68
CA VAL A 98 8.80 27.12 4.87
C VAL A 98 8.17 26.65 3.57
N ALA A 99 8.34 27.41 2.47
CA ALA A 99 7.77 27.04 1.18
C ALA A 99 8.43 25.78 0.60
N ALA A 100 9.76 25.67 0.73
CA ALA A 100 10.51 24.48 0.34
C ALA A 100 10.14 23.26 1.19
N ALA A 101 9.93 23.43 2.50
CA ALA A 101 9.47 22.34 3.38
C ALA A 101 8.04 21.87 3.02
N VAL A 102 7.16 22.80 2.66
CA VAL A 102 5.83 22.47 2.12
C VAL A 102 5.98 21.71 0.80
N ILE A 103 6.80 22.16 -0.13
CA ILE A 103 7.04 21.48 -1.42
C ILE A 103 7.59 20.06 -1.19
N ALA A 104 8.58 19.88 -0.30
CA ALA A 104 9.09 18.56 0.07
C ALA A 104 7.99 17.61 0.49
N THR A 105 7.11 18.10 1.37
CA THR A 105 5.99 17.33 1.92
C THR A 105 4.93 17.03 0.87
N LEU A 106 4.55 18.04 0.06
CA LEU A 106 3.57 17.86 -1.00
C LEU A 106 4.05 16.83 -2.04
N VAL A 107 5.29 16.94 -2.49
CA VAL A 107 5.88 16.01 -3.45
C VAL A 107 5.94 14.59 -2.90
N ALA A 108 6.47 14.40 -1.68
CA ALA A 108 6.58 13.05 -1.10
C ALA A 108 5.23 12.39 -0.88
N MET A 109 4.28 13.12 -0.25
CA MET A 109 3.01 12.54 0.22
C MET A 109 1.93 12.47 -0.86
N SER A 110 2.12 13.15 -2.01
CA SER A 110 1.22 13.07 -3.16
C SER A 110 1.82 12.33 -4.37
N ALA A 111 3.06 11.86 -4.28
CA ALA A 111 3.59 10.91 -5.25
C ALA A 111 2.71 9.65 -5.31
N LEU A 112 2.52 9.08 -6.50
CA LEU A 112 1.53 8.03 -6.77
C LEU A 112 1.53 6.90 -5.73
N THR A 113 2.71 6.33 -5.45
CA THR A 113 2.82 5.22 -4.50
C THR A 113 2.59 5.66 -3.05
N ALA A 114 3.10 6.82 -2.63
CA ALA A 114 2.90 7.32 -1.28
C ALA A 114 1.44 7.75 -1.03
N LEU A 115 0.79 8.37 -2.02
CA LEU A 115 -0.64 8.70 -1.95
C LEU A 115 -1.48 7.42 -1.85
N ARG A 116 -1.21 6.43 -2.71
CA ARG A 116 -1.88 5.12 -2.66
C ARG A 116 -1.75 4.47 -1.29
N VAL A 117 -0.55 4.43 -0.73
CA VAL A 117 -0.30 3.89 0.61
C VAL A 117 -1.07 4.65 1.68
N SER A 118 -1.11 5.99 1.60
CA SER A 118 -1.80 6.82 2.60
C SER A 118 -3.31 6.59 2.63
N VAL A 119 -3.94 6.29 1.48
CA VAL A 119 -5.40 6.15 1.37
C VAL A 119 -5.89 4.70 1.38
N TRP A 120 -4.99 3.74 1.28
CA TRP A 120 -5.30 2.32 1.23
C TRP A 120 -5.36 1.73 2.63
N LEU A 121 -6.35 0.89 2.92
CA LEU A 121 -6.39 0.14 4.18
C LEU A 121 -5.30 -0.94 4.18
N ALA A 122 -4.17 -0.58 4.71
CA ALA A 122 -3.02 -1.46 4.89
C ALA A 122 -2.08 -0.89 5.95
N PRO A 123 -1.23 -1.71 6.59
CA PRO A 123 -0.24 -1.26 7.58
C PRO A 123 0.81 -0.27 7.04
N ASP A 124 0.90 -0.16 5.72
CA ASP A 124 1.88 0.68 5.01
C ASP A 124 1.75 2.18 5.33
N ALA A 125 0.53 2.67 5.58
CA ALA A 125 0.31 4.07 6.00
C ALA A 125 0.95 4.35 7.37
N CYS A 126 0.76 3.44 8.32
CA CYS A 126 1.37 3.52 9.65
C CYS A 126 2.91 3.40 9.57
N LEU A 127 3.42 2.48 8.75
CA LEU A 127 4.85 2.34 8.47
C LEU A 127 5.44 3.64 7.91
N LEU A 128 4.79 4.26 6.92
CA LEU A 128 5.26 5.49 6.30
C LEU A 128 5.36 6.63 7.32
N ALA A 129 4.37 6.77 8.20
CA ALA A 129 4.38 7.73 9.30
C ALA A 129 5.54 7.46 10.29
N GLY A 130 5.71 6.20 10.70
CA GLY A 130 6.81 5.77 11.56
C GLY A 130 8.18 6.05 10.95
N CYS A 131 8.37 5.76 9.66
CA CYS A 131 9.61 6.04 8.94
C CYS A 131 9.89 7.55 8.84
N ALA A 132 8.88 8.39 8.55
CA ALA A 132 9.05 9.83 8.50
C ALA A 132 9.48 10.41 9.87
N LEU A 133 8.84 9.95 10.94
CA LEU A 133 9.18 10.34 12.32
C LEU A 133 10.59 9.87 12.69
N ALA A 134 10.94 8.63 12.32
CA ALA A 134 12.27 8.08 12.57
C ALA A 134 13.38 8.83 11.82
N LEU A 135 13.16 9.21 10.57
CA LEU A 135 14.11 10.00 9.79
C LEU A 135 14.30 11.41 10.39
N LEU A 136 13.22 12.05 10.85
CA LEU A 136 13.33 13.31 11.60
C LEU A 136 14.20 13.15 12.85
N GLY A 137 13.95 12.08 13.62
CA GLY A 137 14.74 11.75 14.79
C GLY A 137 16.21 11.47 14.49
N ALA A 138 16.47 10.67 13.45
CA ALA A 138 17.81 10.35 12.97
C ALA A 138 18.58 11.62 12.57
N TRP A 139 17.97 12.53 11.83
CA TRP A 139 18.58 13.81 11.47
C TRP A 139 18.91 14.66 12.68
N ARG A 140 17.95 14.84 13.61
CA ARG A 140 18.15 15.62 14.83
C ARG A 140 19.26 15.04 15.70
N GLY A 141 19.26 13.72 15.94
CA GLY A 141 20.30 13.03 16.70
C GLY A 141 21.67 13.15 16.04
N TYR A 142 21.74 12.93 14.71
CA TYR A 142 22.99 13.02 13.95
C TYR A 142 23.59 14.42 13.98
N ARG A 143 22.77 15.49 13.91
CA ARG A 143 23.22 16.90 13.86
C ARG A 143 23.50 17.51 15.23
N ALA A 144 22.88 17.02 16.29
CA ALA A 144 23.02 17.60 17.63
C ALA A 144 24.40 17.34 18.23
N ALA A 145 24.84 18.26 19.08
CA ALA A 145 25.98 18.03 19.96
C ALA A 145 25.68 16.90 20.99
N PRO A 146 26.70 16.19 21.47
CA PRO A 146 26.51 15.17 22.50
C PRO A 146 25.73 15.69 23.73
N GLY A 147 24.88 14.84 24.31
CA GLY A 147 24.06 15.17 25.48
C GLY A 147 22.56 15.08 25.18
N ALA A 148 21.73 15.76 25.98
CA ALA A 148 20.29 15.61 25.98
C ALA A 148 19.61 15.87 24.63
N ALA A 149 20.07 16.85 23.85
CA ALA A 149 19.52 17.14 22.53
C ALA A 149 19.77 15.99 21.54
N LYS A 150 20.96 15.37 21.56
CA LYS A 150 21.30 14.19 20.77
C LYS A 150 20.47 12.99 21.21
N ALA A 151 20.39 12.74 22.52
CA ALA A 151 19.58 11.66 23.08
C ALA A 151 18.11 11.82 22.71
N GLY A 152 17.54 13.02 22.80
CA GLY A 152 16.16 13.32 22.38
C GLY A 152 15.93 13.10 20.88
N GLY A 153 16.90 13.44 20.03
CA GLY A 153 16.86 13.16 18.60
C GLY A 153 16.80 11.64 18.33
N TYR A 154 17.71 10.87 18.89
CA TYR A 154 17.71 9.41 18.71
C TYR A 154 16.53 8.73 19.41
N ALA A 155 16.05 9.25 20.55
CA ALA A 155 14.81 8.78 21.16
C ALA A 155 13.62 8.89 20.19
N LEU A 156 13.50 10.01 19.48
CA LEU A 156 12.48 10.21 18.45
C LEU A 156 12.66 9.23 17.27
N MET A 157 13.91 8.95 16.87
CA MET A 157 14.20 7.93 15.85
C MET A 157 13.69 6.55 16.29
N HIS A 158 14.01 6.15 17.52
CA HIS A 158 13.57 4.86 18.04
C HIS A 158 12.05 4.78 18.25
N LEU A 159 11.40 5.88 18.61
CA LEU A 159 9.93 5.95 18.67
C LEU A 159 9.31 5.69 17.29
N GLY A 160 9.78 6.42 16.28
CA GLY A 160 9.29 6.23 14.91
C GLY A 160 9.59 4.82 14.38
N ALA A 161 10.78 4.28 14.65
CA ALA A 161 11.16 2.92 14.29
C ALA A 161 10.29 1.86 14.97
N ALA A 162 9.95 2.04 16.27
CA ALA A 162 9.05 1.15 16.99
C ALA A 162 7.63 1.17 16.43
N ILE A 163 7.10 2.35 16.11
CA ILE A 163 5.79 2.49 15.42
C ILE A 163 5.82 1.77 14.07
N GLY A 164 6.86 2.00 13.26
CA GLY A 164 7.03 1.35 11.97
C GLY A 164 7.18 -0.16 12.09
N PHE A 165 7.91 -0.65 13.09
CA PHE A 165 8.03 -2.07 13.38
C PHE A 165 6.68 -2.68 13.77
N MET A 166 5.97 -2.07 14.69
CA MET A 166 4.65 -2.54 15.15
C MET A 166 3.57 -2.45 14.04
N ALA A 167 3.83 -1.67 12.97
CA ALA A 167 2.99 -1.66 11.77
C ALA A 167 3.35 -2.79 10.79
N LYS A 168 4.63 -2.95 10.45
CA LYS A 168 5.05 -3.84 9.34
C LYS A 168 6.40 -4.52 9.56
N SER A 169 6.81 -4.74 10.80
CA SER A 169 8.04 -5.47 11.14
C SER A 169 9.32 -4.80 10.60
N ALA A 170 10.26 -5.56 10.03
CA ALA A 170 11.61 -5.16 9.67
C ALA A 170 11.77 -3.81 8.93
N PRO A 171 10.94 -3.42 7.95
CA PRO A 171 11.05 -2.13 7.27
C PRO A 171 11.03 -0.92 8.22
N GLY A 172 10.30 -1.00 9.34
CA GLY A 172 10.26 0.06 10.36
C GLY A 172 11.63 0.36 10.97
N TRP A 173 12.48 -0.65 11.09
CA TRP A 173 13.87 -0.52 11.55
C TRP A 173 14.84 -0.23 10.41
N LEU A 174 14.69 -0.92 9.29
CA LEU A 174 15.65 -0.88 8.19
C LEU A 174 15.74 0.50 7.54
N VAL A 175 14.63 1.19 7.36
CA VAL A 175 14.63 2.54 6.71
C VAL A 175 15.49 3.54 7.49
N PRO A 176 15.25 3.83 8.78
CA PRO A 176 16.07 4.80 9.51
C PRO A 176 17.49 4.28 9.78
N ALA A 177 17.67 2.97 10.02
CA ALA A 177 18.99 2.40 10.27
C ALA A 177 19.89 2.49 9.05
N LEU A 178 19.39 2.14 7.85
CA LEU A 178 20.14 2.27 6.60
C LEU A 178 20.45 3.72 6.27
N ALA A 179 19.49 4.63 6.49
CA ALA A 179 19.71 6.06 6.28
C ALA A 179 20.82 6.60 7.19
N LEU A 180 20.75 6.29 8.50
CA LEU A 180 21.75 6.73 9.49
C LEU A 180 23.12 6.10 9.22
N LEU A 181 23.17 4.79 8.97
CA LEU A 181 24.43 4.10 8.68
C LEU A 181 25.08 4.66 7.40
N ALA A 182 24.29 4.86 6.35
CA ALA A 182 24.80 5.39 5.08
C ALA A 182 25.40 6.79 5.23
N ILE A 183 24.77 7.70 5.99
CA ILE A 183 25.31 9.03 6.22
C ILE A 183 26.56 8.99 7.11
N ILE A 184 26.60 8.13 8.11
CA ILE A 184 27.79 7.93 8.98
C ILE A 184 28.98 7.45 8.15
N VAL A 185 28.76 6.47 7.26
CA VAL A 185 29.77 5.93 6.34
C VAL A 185 30.23 7.01 5.38
N TRP A 186 29.28 7.74 4.73
CA TRP A 186 29.58 8.77 3.74
C TRP A 186 30.43 9.91 4.33
N GLU A 187 30.07 10.40 5.52
CA GLU A 187 30.79 11.49 6.19
C GLU A 187 31.91 11.00 7.12
N ARG A 188 32.15 9.68 7.16
CA ARG A 188 33.19 9.04 8.00
C ARG A 188 33.06 9.38 9.50
N ARG A 189 31.85 9.62 9.97
CA ARG A 189 31.57 9.97 11.37
C ARG A 189 31.39 8.74 12.26
N TRP A 190 32.35 7.82 12.22
CA TRP A 190 32.32 6.53 12.94
C TRP A 190 32.11 6.65 14.45
N GLN A 191 32.47 7.81 15.04
CA GLN A 191 32.24 8.08 16.45
C GLN A 191 30.75 8.07 16.82
N GLU A 192 29.84 8.33 15.89
CA GLU A 192 28.39 8.26 16.14
C GLU A 192 27.96 6.85 16.57
N LEU A 193 28.61 5.80 16.05
CA LEU A 193 28.33 4.42 16.43
C LEU A 193 28.79 4.05 17.85
N ARG A 194 29.60 4.90 18.49
CA ARG A 194 30.06 4.71 19.88
C ARG A 194 29.28 5.55 20.88
N ARG A 195 28.29 6.36 20.42
CA ARG A 195 27.52 7.25 21.25
C ARG A 195 26.43 6.48 22.00
N TRP A 196 26.42 6.60 23.32
CA TRP A 196 25.41 5.98 24.16
C TRP A 196 24.00 6.49 23.84
N GLU A 197 23.89 7.77 23.43
CA GLU A 197 22.64 8.42 23.04
C GLU A 197 21.94 7.71 21.89
N LEU A 198 22.72 7.08 20.98
CA LEU A 198 22.17 6.27 19.90
C LEU A 198 21.47 5.02 20.43
N TYR A 199 22.00 4.41 21.47
CA TYR A 199 21.53 3.12 22.00
C TYR A 199 20.47 3.28 23.11
N ALA A 200 20.48 4.40 23.83
CA ALA A 200 19.52 4.67 24.91
C ALA A 200 18.04 4.57 24.43
N GLY A 201 17.79 4.90 23.17
CA GLY A 201 16.45 4.81 22.58
C GLY A 201 15.91 3.38 22.42
N PHE A 202 16.74 2.34 22.54
CA PHE A 202 16.23 0.96 22.57
C PHE A 202 15.31 0.70 23.76
N ALA A 203 15.44 1.46 24.85
CA ALA A 203 14.49 1.41 25.95
C ALA A 203 13.06 1.75 25.50
N ILE A 204 12.90 2.72 24.58
CA ILE A 204 11.59 3.06 23.99
C ILE A 204 11.04 1.90 23.18
N GLN A 205 11.90 1.25 22.38
CA GLN A 205 11.47 0.08 21.61
C GLN A 205 11.09 -1.08 22.54
N ALA A 206 11.85 -1.31 23.60
CA ALA A 206 11.54 -2.33 24.61
C ALA A 206 10.17 -2.07 25.28
N VAL A 207 9.85 -0.83 25.58
CA VAL A 207 8.56 -0.44 26.19
C VAL A 207 7.40 -0.59 25.20
N ILE A 208 7.61 -0.31 23.91
CA ILE A 208 6.52 -0.37 22.90
C ILE A 208 6.34 -1.77 22.34
N ILE A 209 7.44 -2.45 22.01
CA ILE A 209 7.42 -3.75 21.33
C ILE A 209 7.41 -4.90 22.34
N GLY A 210 8.10 -4.72 23.47
CA GLY A 210 8.31 -5.75 24.49
C GLY A 210 7.02 -6.36 25.03
N PRO A 211 6.01 -5.57 25.46
CA PRO A 211 4.76 -6.11 25.97
C PRO A 211 4.05 -7.02 24.97
N TRP A 212 4.03 -6.63 23.68
CA TRP A 212 3.45 -7.47 22.63
C TRP A 212 4.25 -8.77 22.42
N LEU A 213 5.58 -8.70 22.36
CA LEU A 213 6.41 -9.89 22.25
C LEU A 213 6.26 -10.84 23.43
N LEU A 214 6.11 -10.30 24.64
CA LEU A 214 5.84 -11.08 25.84
C LEU A 214 4.47 -11.75 25.80
N ALA A 215 3.46 -11.09 25.22
CA ALA A 215 2.14 -11.69 24.99
C ALA A 215 2.24 -12.84 23.98
N VAL A 216 2.89 -12.62 22.83
CA VAL A 216 3.15 -13.66 21.81
C VAL A 216 3.93 -14.84 22.40
N ALA A 217 4.91 -14.59 23.27
CA ALA A 217 5.71 -15.64 23.91
C ALA A 217 4.90 -16.52 24.90
N ARG A 218 3.70 -16.10 25.28
CA ARG A 218 2.78 -16.88 26.13
C ARG A 218 1.76 -17.70 25.33
N GLU A 219 1.71 -17.50 24.02
CA GLU A 219 0.83 -18.30 23.14
C GLU A 219 1.27 -19.77 23.11
N PRO A 220 0.35 -20.72 22.95
CA PRO A 220 0.65 -22.16 22.95
C PRO A 220 1.72 -22.58 21.92
N GLN A 221 1.78 -21.91 20.78
CA GLN A 221 2.72 -22.17 19.69
C GLN A 221 3.73 -21.02 19.50
N ALA A 222 4.17 -20.39 20.61
CA ALA A 222 5.01 -19.20 20.61
C ALA A 222 6.27 -19.34 19.74
N GLY A 223 6.94 -20.48 19.80
CA GLY A 223 8.19 -20.74 19.04
C GLY A 223 7.97 -20.68 17.53
N GLU A 224 6.91 -21.32 17.02
CA GLU A 224 6.55 -21.31 15.61
C GLU A 224 6.03 -19.93 15.17
N THR A 225 5.20 -19.31 16.00
CA THR A 225 4.68 -17.96 15.79
C THR A 225 5.82 -16.94 15.64
N LEU A 226 6.78 -16.92 16.57
CA LEU A 226 7.93 -16.03 16.50
C LEU A 226 8.84 -16.35 15.30
N ARG A 227 9.04 -17.63 14.99
CA ARG A 227 9.79 -18.04 13.81
C ARG A 227 9.14 -17.54 12.53
N THR A 228 7.81 -17.62 12.41
CA THR A 228 7.07 -17.11 11.26
C THR A 228 7.14 -15.60 11.18
N LEU A 229 6.85 -14.89 12.28
CA LEU A 229 6.86 -13.43 12.33
C LEU A 229 8.22 -12.82 11.95
N PHE A 230 9.33 -13.42 12.38
CA PHE A 230 10.66 -12.83 12.19
C PHE A 230 11.46 -13.51 11.08
N TRP A 231 11.50 -14.85 11.05
CA TRP A 231 12.36 -15.55 10.10
C TRP A 231 11.69 -15.77 8.75
N HIS A 232 10.51 -16.38 8.73
CA HIS A 232 9.84 -16.67 7.46
C HIS A 232 9.44 -15.39 6.72
N ASN A 233 8.92 -14.39 7.43
CA ASN A 233 8.53 -13.10 6.84
C ASN A 233 9.72 -12.27 6.33
N LEU A 234 10.91 -12.42 6.91
CA LEU A 234 12.10 -11.68 6.48
C LEU A 234 12.89 -12.48 5.45
N ALA A 235 13.30 -13.72 5.79
CA ALA A 235 14.11 -14.55 4.91
C ALA A 235 13.36 -14.96 3.65
N GLY A 236 12.06 -15.25 3.74
CA GLY A 236 11.19 -15.60 2.62
C GLY A 236 11.06 -14.50 1.55
N ARG A 237 11.48 -13.26 1.86
CA ARG A 237 11.54 -12.17 0.85
C ARG A 237 12.77 -12.26 -0.05
N PHE A 238 13.81 -12.95 0.39
CA PHE A 238 15.09 -13.04 -0.32
C PHE A 238 15.36 -14.44 -0.88
N THR A 239 14.85 -15.47 -0.22
CA THR A 239 15.08 -16.87 -0.59
C THR A 239 13.84 -17.72 -0.30
N THR A 240 13.74 -18.89 -0.94
CA THR A 240 12.73 -19.90 -0.61
C THR A 240 13.00 -20.47 0.77
N VAL A 241 12.08 -20.30 1.70
CA VAL A 241 12.12 -20.86 3.04
C VAL A 241 10.97 -21.85 3.16
N ALA A 242 11.30 -23.10 3.53
CA ALA A 242 10.27 -24.09 3.83
C ALA A 242 9.45 -23.61 5.05
N SER A 243 8.16 -23.38 4.85
CA SER A 243 7.22 -23.03 5.89
C SER A 243 6.18 -24.14 6.04
N PRO A 244 5.88 -24.61 7.26
CA PRO A 244 4.82 -25.58 7.50
C PRO A 244 3.42 -24.98 7.25
N VAL A 245 3.30 -23.67 7.36
CA VAL A 245 2.09 -22.93 6.94
C VAL A 245 2.36 -22.40 5.54
N ALA A 246 1.50 -22.73 4.58
CA ALA A 246 1.61 -22.30 3.19
C ALA A 246 1.49 -20.78 3.02
N LEU A 247 2.38 -20.04 3.65
CA LEU A 247 2.65 -18.64 3.37
C LEU A 247 3.50 -18.62 2.11
N ASP A 248 2.86 -18.80 0.97
CA ASP A 248 3.53 -18.84 -0.32
C ASP A 248 3.90 -17.42 -0.77
N TYR A 249 4.89 -16.82 -0.10
CA TYR A 249 5.45 -15.52 -0.48
C TYR A 249 6.18 -15.55 -1.81
N THR A 250 6.47 -16.73 -2.34
CA THR A 250 7.27 -16.91 -3.56
C THR A 250 6.44 -17.25 -4.78
N SER A 251 5.20 -17.75 -4.60
CA SER A 251 4.38 -18.32 -5.66
C SER A 251 3.71 -17.31 -6.57
N GLY A 252 4.10 -16.17 -6.78
CA GLY A 252 3.39 -15.30 -7.73
C GLY A 252 4.13 -14.05 -8.19
N HIS A 253 5.11 -13.56 -7.46
CA HIS A 253 5.73 -12.29 -7.76
C HIS A 253 7.26 -12.34 -7.66
N ARG A 254 7.91 -13.11 -8.54
CA ARG A 254 9.36 -13.02 -8.66
C ARG A 254 9.74 -11.71 -9.31
N ASN A 255 10.40 -10.85 -8.55
CA ASN A 255 10.94 -9.60 -9.05
C ASN A 255 12.32 -9.85 -9.67
N PHE A 256 12.57 -9.17 -10.81
CA PHE A 256 13.93 -9.11 -11.35
C PHE A 256 14.77 -8.08 -10.53
N PRO A 257 16.08 -8.32 -10.37
CA PRO A 257 16.97 -7.34 -9.74
C PRO A 257 16.89 -5.98 -10.43
N GLY A 258 16.77 -4.89 -9.66
CA GLY A 258 16.65 -3.54 -10.22
C GLY A 258 15.24 -3.07 -10.57
N LYS A 259 14.19 -3.90 -10.38
CA LYS A 259 12.78 -3.52 -10.60
C LYS A 259 12.45 -2.14 -10.04
N TYR A 260 12.77 -1.89 -8.79
CA TYR A 260 12.42 -0.63 -8.12
C TYR A 260 13.12 0.59 -8.71
N LEU A 261 14.33 0.44 -9.22
CA LEU A 261 15.03 1.53 -9.91
C LEU A 261 14.38 1.84 -11.26
N LEU A 262 13.96 0.80 -11.98
CA LEU A 262 13.28 0.95 -13.26
C LEU A 262 11.87 1.57 -13.10
N GLU A 263 11.13 1.14 -12.08
CA GLU A 263 9.76 1.61 -11.82
C GLU A 263 9.71 2.91 -11.01
N LEU A 264 10.83 3.39 -10.47
CA LEU A 264 10.91 4.62 -9.68
C LEU A 264 10.27 5.84 -10.37
N PRO A 265 10.45 6.07 -11.69
CA PRO A 265 9.77 7.17 -12.37
C PRO A 265 8.25 7.11 -12.26
N LEU A 266 7.66 5.91 -12.28
CA LEU A 266 6.22 5.69 -12.10
C LEU A 266 5.78 5.97 -10.67
N TYR A 267 6.54 5.49 -9.68
CA TYR A 267 6.24 5.69 -8.26
C TYR A 267 6.20 7.17 -7.86
N LEU A 268 7.04 7.98 -8.50
CA LEU A 268 7.18 9.41 -8.26
C LEU A 268 6.19 10.29 -9.04
N LEU A 269 5.34 9.72 -9.93
CA LEU A 269 4.37 10.52 -10.66
C LEU A 269 3.49 11.33 -9.71
N PRO A 270 3.12 12.59 -10.07
CA PRO A 270 3.50 13.32 -11.29
C PRO A 270 4.83 14.11 -11.16
N TRP A 271 5.62 13.88 -10.11
CA TRP A 271 6.78 14.68 -9.71
C TRP A 271 8.10 14.18 -10.26
N THR A 272 8.12 13.14 -11.08
CA THR A 272 9.32 12.47 -11.62
C THR A 272 10.33 13.45 -12.21
N LEU A 273 9.86 14.42 -13.00
CA LEU A 273 10.73 15.40 -13.65
C LEU A 273 11.36 16.40 -12.66
N LEU A 274 10.63 16.75 -11.60
CA LEU A 274 11.13 17.61 -10.53
C LEU A 274 12.19 16.89 -9.70
N VAL A 275 11.91 15.61 -9.35
CA VAL A 275 12.88 14.77 -8.65
C VAL A 275 14.13 14.54 -9.48
N ALA A 276 14.01 14.35 -10.79
CA ALA A 276 15.16 14.24 -11.68
C ALA A 276 16.04 15.53 -11.67
N ALA A 277 15.42 16.71 -11.71
CA ALA A 277 16.14 17.97 -11.57
C ALA A 277 16.80 18.11 -10.18
N ALA A 278 16.11 17.71 -9.13
CA ALA A 278 16.65 17.68 -7.77
C ALA A 278 17.86 16.75 -7.65
N LEU A 279 17.85 15.58 -8.30
CA LEU A 279 18.99 14.65 -8.34
C LEU A 279 20.19 15.25 -9.10
N VAL A 280 19.95 15.91 -10.24
CA VAL A 280 21.01 16.60 -10.99
C VAL A 280 21.66 17.69 -10.14
N ARG A 281 20.87 18.44 -9.39
CA ARG A 281 21.38 19.47 -8.49
C ARG A 281 22.09 18.86 -7.28
N ALA A 282 21.53 17.83 -6.68
CA ALA A 282 22.12 17.08 -5.57
C ALA A 282 23.52 16.58 -5.91
N TRP A 283 23.77 16.12 -7.15
CA TRP A 283 25.09 15.68 -7.61
C TRP A 283 26.20 16.72 -7.43
N ARG A 284 25.87 18.00 -7.50
CA ARG A 284 26.80 19.09 -7.24
C ARG A 284 27.01 19.35 -5.76
N HIS A 285 25.91 19.37 -5.00
CA HIS A 285 25.92 19.69 -3.57
C HIS A 285 26.51 18.58 -2.68
N VAL A 286 26.35 17.31 -3.03
CA VAL A 286 26.92 16.20 -2.26
C VAL A 286 28.45 16.21 -2.21
N ARG A 287 29.10 16.93 -3.13
CA ARG A 287 30.56 17.12 -3.16
C ARG A 287 31.02 18.24 -2.26
N ALA A 288 30.12 19.11 -1.82
CA ALA A 288 30.47 20.19 -0.91
C ALA A 288 30.88 19.61 0.46
N ALA A 289 31.80 20.29 1.14
CA ALA A 289 32.21 19.93 2.49
C ALA A 289 31.03 19.98 3.47
N ALA A 290 31.11 19.22 4.58
CA ALA A 290 30.18 19.39 5.68
C ALA A 290 30.40 20.77 6.33
N PRO A 291 29.33 21.47 6.80
CA PRO A 291 27.95 20.98 6.90
C PRO A 291 27.08 21.23 5.67
N ALA A 292 27.55 21.96 4.65
CA ALA A 292 26.71 22.40 3.53
C ALA A 292 26.17 21.24 2.65
N GLY A 293 26.98 20.20 2.41
CA GLY A 293 26.57 19.02 1.66
C GLY A 293 25.72 18.01 2.44
N THR A 294 25.73 18.06 3.77
CA THR A 294 25.12 17.08 4.66
C THR A 294 23.61 16.90 4.43
N PRO A 295 22.78 17.96 4.26
CA PRO A 295 21.34 17.79 3.98
C PRO A 295 21.08 16.96 2.72
N TRP A 296 21.78 17.25 1.64
CA TRP A 296 21.66 16.56 0.35
C TRP A 296 22.06 15.08 0.45
N ARG A 297 23.18 14.81 1.16
CA ARG A 297 23.61 13.43 1.43
C ARG A 297 22.60 12.67 2.25
N PHE A 298 22.07 13.29 3.32
CA PHE A 298 21.08 12.64 4.17
C PHE A 298 19.79 12.31 3.41
N ALA A 299 19.30 13.21 2.57
CA ALA A 299 18.13 12.98 1.74
C ALA A 299 18.32 11.78 0.78
N LEU A 300 19.52 11.64 0.16
CA LEU A 300 19.88 10.45 -0.63
C LEU A 300 19.97 9.19 0.24
N CYS A 301 20.58 9.28 1.42
CA CYS A 301 20.68 8.16 2.36
C CYS A 301 19.31 7.69 2.86
N ALA A 302 18.32 8.58 2.96
CA ALA A 302 16.95 8.25 3.32
C ALA A 302 16.18 7.49 2.23
N SER A 303 16.67 7.47 0.99
CA SER A 303 16.00 6.85 -0.16
C SER A 303 16.77 5.68 -0.73
N VAL A 304 18.00 5.93 -1.18
CA VAL A 304 18.74 5.00 -2.05
C VAL A 304 19.07 3.66 -1.41
N PRO A 305 19.59 3.60 -0.16
CA PRO A 305 19.97 2.32 0.44
C PRO A 305 18.78 1.37 0.58
N PHE A 306 17.60 1.88 0.96
CA PHE A 306 16.41 1.07 1.10
C PHE A 306 15.87 0.60 -0.27
N LEU A 307 15.91 1.43 -1.32
CA LEU A 307 15.56 1.01 -2.68
C LEU A 307 16.50 -0.06 -3.22
N VAL A 308 17.80 0.06 -2.93
CA VAL A 308 18.79 -0.97 -3.31
C VAL A 308 18.45 -2.29 -2.60
N LEU A 309 18.16 -2.24 -1.30
CA LEU A 309 17.76 -3.44 -0.55
C LEU A 309 16.50 -4.08 -1.14
N LEU A 310 15.47 -3.30 -1.46
CA LEU A 310 14.26 -3.80 -2.10
C LEU A 310 14.52 -4.38 -3.49
N SER A 311 15.47 -3.80 -4.25
CA SER A 311 15.82 -4.27 -5.60
C SER A 311 16.52 -5.62 -5.61
N VAL A 312 17.03 -6.08 -4.46
CA VAL A 312 17.62 -7.42 -4.28
C VAL A 312 16.57 -8.42 -3.78
N ALA A 313 15.43 -7.94 -3.23
CA ALA A 313 14.38 -8.82 -2.74
C ALA A 313 13.65 -9.53 -3.89
N ALA A 314 13.52 -10.86 -3.79
CA ALA A 314 12.89 -11.70 -4.81
C ALA A 314 11.37 -11.47 -4.87
N THR A 315 10.73 -11.15 -3.74
CA THR A 315 9.26 -11.00 -3.62
C THR A 315 8.91 -9.71 -2.90
N ALA A 316 8.88 -8.58 -3.61
CA ALA A 316 8.47 -7.32 -3.01
C ALA A 316 7.47 -6.60 -3.91
N ARG A 317 6.47 -5.94 -3.30
CA ARG A 317 5.39 -5.24 -3.98
C ARG A 317 5.77 -3.77 -4.22
N ASP A 318 5.18 -3.14 -5.23
CA ASP A 318 5.36 -1.74 -5.60
C ASP A 318 5.19 -0.76 -4.41
N ILE A 319 4.19 -1.01 -3.56
CA ILE A 319 3.90 -0.19 -2.37
C ILE A 319 5.04 -0.15 -1.34
N TYR A 320 5.95 -1.14 -1.37
CA TYR A 320 7.08 -1.18 -0.43
C TYR A 320 8.11 -0.07 -0.69
N ALA A 321 8.09 0.54 -1.87
CA ALA A 321 8.94 1.69 -2.18
C ALA A 321 8.53 2.98 -1.44
N ALA A 322 7.31 3.08 -0.90
CA ALA A 322 6.78 4.31 -0.34
C ALA A 322 7.70 5.00 0.70
N PRO A 323 8.34 4.30 1.68
CA PRO A 323 9.24 4.95 2.63
C PRO A 323 10.45 5.62 1.97
N ALA A 324 10.95 5.07 0.85
CA ALA A 324 12.07 5.68 0.12
C ALA A 324 11.68 7.01 -0.56
N LEU A 325 10.39 7.22 -0.86
CA LEU A 325 9.92 8.47 -1.48
C LEU A 325 10.05 9.68 -0.56
N LEU A 326 10.15 9.47 0.75
CA LEU A 326 10.37 10.55 1.73
C LEU A 326 11.67 11.31 1.46
N GLY A 327 12.77 10.63 1.19
CA GLY A 327 14.04 11.27 0.87
C GLY A 327 14.05 11.98 -0.49
N PHE A 328 13.33 11.46 -1.49
CA PHE A 328 13.16 12.17 -2.77
C PHE A 328 12.32 13.44 -2.61
N GLY A 329 11.31 13.43 -1.74
CA GLY A 329 10.60 14.65 -1.36
C GLY A 329 11.52 15.68 -0.71
N LEU A 330 12.38 15.26 0.24
CA LEU A 330 13.39 16.14 0.86
C LEU A 330 14.35 16.73 -0.17
N LEU A 331 14.85 15.91 -1.10
CA LEU A 331 15.69 16.40 -2.21
C LEU A 331 14.97 17.46 -3.04
N THR A 332 13.67 17.26 -3.31
CA THR A 332 12.88 18.22 -4.10
C THR A 332 12.65 19.53 -3.32
N GLY A 333 12.49 19.46 -2.00
CA GLY A 333 12.42 20.64 -1.14
C GLY A 333 13.73 21.43 -1.14
N LEU A 334 14.86 20.76 -0.89
CA LEU A 334 16.20 21.38 -0.96
C LEU A 334 16.47 21.99 -2.34
N TRP A 335 16.11 21.28 -3.40
CA TRP A 335 16.19 21.78 -4.76
C TRP A 335 15.32 23.03 -4.97
N ALA A 336 14.09 23.03 -4.50
CA ALA A 336 13.18 24.16 -4.66
C ALA A 336 13.67 25.41 -3.91
N HIS A 337 14.29 25.22 -2.72
CA HIS A 337 14.94 26.30 -1.97
C HIS A 337 16.11 26.89 -2.77
N ASP A 338 17.01 26.04 -3.21
CA ASP A 338 18.24 26.48 -3.90
C ASP A 338 17.92 27.05 -5.31
N ALA A 339 16.98 26.45 -6.05
CA ALA A 339 16.54 26.92 -7.35
C ALA A 339 15.77 28.27 -7.30
N ALA A 340 15.12 28.57 -6.16
CA ALA A 340 14.47 29.87 -5.98
C ALA A 340 15.49 31.04 -5.96
N HIS A 341 16.71 30.77 -5.46
CA HIS A 341 17.77 31.79 -5.40
C HIS A 341 18.64 31.83 -6.66
N SER A 342 18.80 30.69 -7.33
CA SER A 342 19.67 30.58 -8.51
C SER A 342 19.15 29.55 -9.52
N PRO A 343 18.07 29.85 -10.27
CA PRO A 343 17.48 28.91 -11.20
C PRO A 343 18.38 28.64 -12.40
N GLY A 344 18.82 27.38 -12.57
CA GLY A 344 19.59 26.92 -13.72
C GLY A 344 18.73 26.51 -14.92
N LEU A 345 19.37 26.17 -16.04
CA LEU A 345 18.66 25.70 -17.23
C LEU A 345 17.86 24.41 -16.98
N THR A 346 18.46 23.46 -16.27
CA THR A 346 17.80 22.18 -15.91
C THR A 346 16.54 22.39 -15.06
N ASP A 347 16.55 23.36 -14.15
CA ASP A 347 15.44 23.66 -13.25
C ASP A 347 14.26 24.27 -14.05
N ARG A 348 14.57 25.23 -14.93
CA ARG A 348 13.58 25.84 -15.82
C ARG A 348 13.00 24.84 -16.81
N LEU A 349 13.83 23.92 -17.33
CA LEU A 349 13.38 22.85 -18.23
C LEU A 349 12.45 21.88 -17.49
N ALA A 350 12.82 21.41 -16.29
CA ALA A 350 12.00 20.52 -15.49
C ALA A 350 10.64 21.14 -15.16
N LEU A 351 10.62 22.42 -14.77
CA LEU A 351 9.38 23.15 -14.51
C LEU A 351 8.53 23.30 -15.77
N ARG A 352 9.14 23.57 -16.92
CA ARG A 352 8.45 23.65 -18.22
C ARG A 352 7.85 22.31 -18.63
N LEU A 353 8.62 21.23 -18.53
CA LEU A 353 8.16 19.89 -18.87
C LEU A 353 7.07 19.41 -17.90
N SER A 354 7.17 19.72 -16.61
CA SER A 354 6.13 19.40 -15.64
C SER A 354 4.82 20.12 -15.95
N ARG A 355 4.84 21.34 -16.47
CA ARG A 355 3.63 22.03 -16.96
C ARG A 355 2.97 21.28 -18.12
N TYR A 356 3.76 20.81 -19.10
CA TYR A 356 3.21 19.98 -20.18
C TYR A 356 2.64 18.67 -19.64
N LEU A 357 3.32 18.02 -18.69
CA LEU A 357 2.83 16.79 -18.07
C LEU A 357 1.47 16.99 -17.38
N VAL A 358 1.30 18.07 -16.62
CA VAL A 358 0.01 18.39 -15.97
C VAL A 358 -1.12 18.55 -17.00
N VAL A 359 -0.86 19.27 -18.10
CA VAL A 359 -1.85 19.42 -19.19
C VAL A 359 -2.14 18.07 -19.85
N THR A 360 -1.10 17.29 -20.16
CA THR A 360 -1.27 15.97 -20.79
C THR A 360 -2.10 15.03 -19.91
N VAL A 361 -1.82 15.00 -18.60
CA VAL A 361 -2.60 14.20 -17.62
C VAL A 361 -4.04 14.70 -17.54
N ALA A 362 -4.26 16.02 -17.54
CA ALA A 362 -5.62 16.59 -17.54
C ALA A 362 -6.42 16.15 -18.78
N TRP A 363 -5.82 16.19 -19.97
CA TRP A 363 -6.44 15.70 -21.20
C TRP A 363 -6.68 14.18 -21.18
N ALA A 364 -5.73 13.39 -20.68
CA ALA A 364 -5.89 11.95 -20.54
C ALA A 364 -7.05 11.59 -19.59
N LEU A 365 -7.16 12.28 -18.46
CA LEU A 365 -8.29 12.11 -17.53
C LEU A 365 -9.62 12.53 -18.16
N ALA A 366 -9.66 13.66 -18.87
CA ALA A 366 -10.87 14.11 -19.57
C ALA A 366 -11.28 13.11 -20.67
N ALA A 367 -10.34 12.57 -21.42
CA ALA A 367 -10.59 11.53 -22.41
C ALA A 367 -11.14 10.24 -21.77
N ALA A 368 -10.56 9.81 -20.64
CA ALA A 368 -11.06 8.65 -19.88
C ALA A 368 -12.51 8.87 -19.40
N LEU A 369 -12.84 10.06 -18.89
CA LEU A 369 -14.20 10.43 -18.49
C LEU A 369 -15.16 10.43 -19.69
N ALA A 370 -14.72 10.91 -20.86
CA ALA A 370 -15.52 10.85 -22.08
C ALA A 370 -15.79 9.41 -22.54
N VAL A 371 -14.80 8.52 -22.42
CA VAL A 371 -14.96 7.08 -22.68
C VAL A 371 -15.99 6.47 -21.73
N PHE A 372 -15.95 6.79 -20.43
CA PHE A 372 -16.94 6.30 -19.46
C PHE A 372 -18.36 6.80 -19.77
N ALA A 373 -18.51 8.04 -20.22
CA ALA A 373 -19.79 8.56 -20.68
C ALA A 373 -20.30 7.81 -21.93
N ALA A 374 -19.44 7.66 -22.96
CA ALA A 374 -19.77 6.99 -24.20
C ALA A 374 -20.07 5.50 -24.01
N ALA A 375 -19.43 4.85 -23.05
CA ALA A 375 -19.69 3.47 -22.67
C ALA A 375 -20.97 3.29 -21.83
N GLY A 376 -21.62 4.39 -21.39
CA GLY A 376 -22.79 4.33 -20.52
C GLY A 376 -22.48 3.80 -19.12
N VAL A 377 -21.21 3.93 -18.69
CA VAL A 377 -20.73 3.45 -17.39
C VAL A 377 -21.05 4.46 -16.29
N ALA A 378 -21.06 5.75 -16.64
CA ALA A 378 -21.44 6.84 -15.77
C ALA A 378 -22.35 7.84 -16.50
N ARG A 379 -23.02 8.73 -15.73
CA ARG A 379 -23.90 9.76 -16.31
C ARG A 379 -23.07 10.72 -17.16
N ALA A 380 -23.45 10.88 -18.43
CA ALA A 380 -22.72 11.69 -19.41
C ALA A 380 -22.54 13.16 -18.93
N ALA A 381 -23.58 13.76 -18.35
CA ALA A 381 -23.49 15.12 -17.80
C ALA A 381 -22.47 15.23 -16.67
N ALA A 382 -22.41 14.26 -15.76
CA ALA A 382 -21.44 14.24 -14.66
C ALA A 382 -20.00 14.07 -15.19
N CYS A 383 -19.79 13.16 -16.15
CA CYS A 383 -18.50 12.99 -16.81
C CYS A 383 -18.06 14.25 -17.55
N ALA A 384 -18.98 14.91 -18.27
CA ALA A 384 -18.69 16.16 -19.00
C ALA A 384 -18.30 17.30 -18.01
N ALA A 385 -19.05 17.46 -16.93
CA ALA A 385 -18.75 18.46 -15.89
C ALA A 385 -17.39 18.19 -15.23
N ALA A 386 -17.10 16.94 -14.87
CA ALA A 386 -15.80 16.54 -14.30
C ALA A 386 -14.66 16.74 -15.30
N ALA A 387 -14.83 16.36 -16.57
CA ALA A 387 -13.83 16.55 -17.62
C ALA A 387 -13.52 18.04 -17.84
N LEU A 388 -14.56 18.89 -17.92
CA LEU A 388 -14.38 20.33 -18.01
C LEU A 388 -13.63 20.87 -16.79
N GLY A 389 -14.04 20.48 -15.59
CA GLY A 389 -13.36 20.88 -14.35
C GLY A 389 -11.89 20.48 -14.32
N VAL A 390 -11.56 19.25 -14.73
CA VAL A 390 -10.17 18.74 -14.84
C VAL A 390 -9.37 19.57 -15.83
N LEU A 391 -9.92 19.88 -17.00
CA LEU A 391 -9.25 20.71 -18.01
C LEU A 391 -9.04 22.14 -17.52
N VAL A 392 -10.06 22.75 -16.89
CA VAL A 392 -9.94 24.11 -16.31
C VAL A 392 -8.88 24.13 -15.21
N ALA A 393 -8.88 23.15 -14.30
CA ALA A 393 -7.88 23.04 -13.24
C ALA A 393 -6.45 22.88 -13.80
N GLY A 394 -6.26 21.97 -14.76
CA GLY A 394 -4.97 21.72 -15.37
C GLY A 394 -4.42 22.93 -16.13
N HIS A 395 -5.21 23.52 -17.04
CA HIS A 395 -4.80 24.68 -17.81
C HIS A 395 -4.64 25.93 -16.94
N GLY A 396 -5.58 26.18 -16.01
CA GLY A 396 -5.48 27.27 -15.05
C GLY A 396 -4.21 27.21 -14.22
N ALA A 397 -3.88 26.03 -13.69
CA ALA A 397 -2.64 25.82 -12.95
C ALA A 397 -1.40 26.10 -13.78
N VAL A 398 -1.36 25.64 -15.04
CA VAL A 398 -0.22 25.86 -15.94
C VAL A 398 -0.07 27.34 -16.32
N LEU A 399 -1.18 28.05 -16.54
CA LEU A 399 -1.16 29.49 -16.81
C LEU A 399 -0.63 30.28 -15.60
N LEU A 400 -1.12 29.96 -14.38
CA LEU A 400 -0.69 30.60 -13.14
C LEU A 400 0.78 30.26 -12.80
N ALA A 401 1.18 28.99 -12.96
CA ALA A 401 2.55 28.56 -12.81
C ALA A 401 3.48 29.27 -13.81
N GLY A 402 3.02 29.45 -15.05
CA GLY A 402 3.75 30.19 -16.07
C GLY A 402 3.91 31.69 -15.77
N ARG A 403 2.88 32.32 -15.16
CA ARG A 403 2.97 33.71 -14.68
C ARG A 403 3.95 33.82 -13.52
N ALA A 404 3.89 32.94 -12.53
CA ALA A 404 4.81 32.92 -11.41
C ALA A 404 6.26 32.69 -11.88
N ALA A 405 6.49 31.78 -12.81
CA ALA A 405 7.82 31.53 -13.37
C ALA A 405 8.40 32.74 -14.15
N ARG A 406 7.54 33.54 -14.79
CA ARG A 406 7.99 34.79 -15.44
C ARG A 406 8.30 35.92 -14.46
N ALA A 407 7.71 35.86 -13.26
CA ALA A 407 8.00 36.74 -12.15
C ALA A 407 9.15 36.27 -11.27
N ASP A 408 9.92 35.27 -11.72
CA ASP A 408 10.99 34.58 -10.98
C ASP A 408 10.55 33.97 -9.62
N ASP A 409 9.25 33.78 -9.41
CA ASP A 409 8.69 33.10 -8.22
C ASP A 409 8.59 31.60 -8.49
N PHE A 410 9.71 30.92 -8.34
CA PHE A 410 9.88 29.51 -8.64
C PHE A 410 9.02 28.61 -7.72
N GLN A 411 9.01 28.90 -6.41
CA GLN A 411 8.27 28.11 -5.42
C GLN A 411 6.75 28.24 -5.62
N ARG A 412 6.27 29.43 -5.92
CA ARG A 412 4.85 29.66 -6.23
C ARG A 412 4.42 28.95 -7.52
N SER A 413 5.32 28.86 -8.51
CA SER A 413 5.07 28.07 -9.72
C SER A 413 4.84 26.60 -9.41
N LEU A 414 5.63 25.99 -8.51
CA LEU A 414 5.43 24.62 -8.04
C LEU A 414 4.12 24.45 -7.26
N GLY A 415 3.76 25.42 -6.43
CA GLY A 415 2.48 25.42 -5.70
C GLY A 415 1.27 25.38 -6.64
N TRP A 416 1.29 26.13 -7.74
CA TRP A 416 0.22 26.09 -8.75
C TRP A 416 0.16 24.74 -9.48
N LEU A 417 1.30 24.14 -9.82
CA LEU A 417 1.32 22.80 -10.43
C LEU A 417 0.71 21.74 -9.49
N TYR A 418 1.06 21.80 -8.21
CA TYR A 418 0.44 20.93 -7.20
C TYR A 418 -1.09 21.14 -7.12
N SER A 419 -1.55 22.39 -7.06
CA SER A 419 -2.97 22.72 -6.98
C SER A 419 -3.76 22.18 -8.18
N GLY A 420 -3.18 22.29 -9.38
CA GLY A 420 -3.78 21.73 -10.59
C GLY A 420 -3.87 20.21 -10.56
N TYR A 421 -2.81 19.55 -10.13
CA TYR A 421 -2.80 18.09 -9.95
C TYR A 421 -3.85 17.65 -8.93
N ALA A 422 -3.86 18.26 -7.74
CA ALA A 422 -4.77 17.90 -6.67
C ALA A 422 -6.24 18.11 -7.07
N ALA A 423 -6.56 19.23 -7.71
CA ALA A 423 -7.92 19.52 -8.20
C ALA A 423 -8.34 18.53 -9.29
N ALA A 424 -7.48 18.27 -10.29
CA ALA A 424 -7.76 17.32 -11.36
C ALA A 424 -7.98 15.90 -10.82
N PHE A 425 -7.12 15.46 -9.89
CA PHE A 425 -7.27 14.17 -9.23
C PHE A 425 -8.60 14.06 -8.47
N CYS A 426 -8.92 15.04 -7.61
CA CYS A 426 -10.16 15.01 -6.84
C CYS A 426 -11.40 15.00 -7.74
N LEU A 427 -11.43 15.84 -8.78
CA LEU A 427 -12.56 15.90 -9.72
C LEU A 427 -12.75 14.59 -10.49
N ALA A 428 -11.66 14.01 -10.99
CA ALA A 428 -11.71 12.71 -11.66
C ALA A 428 -12.13 11.59 -10.70
N ALA A 429 -11.61 11.59 -9.47
CA ALA A 429 -11.90 10.58 -8.46
C ALA A 429 -13.38 10.52 -8.08
N LEU A 430 -14.11 11.66 -8.07
CA LEU A 430 -15.57 11.68 -7.82
C LEU A 430 -16.37 10.82 -8.80
N ILE A 431 -15.85 10.61 -10.00
CA ILE A 431 -16.49 9.75 -11.02
C ILE A 431 -15.87 8.35 -11.03
N VAL A 432 -14.54 8.27 -10.94
CA VAL A 432 -13.79 7.01 -11.11
C VAL A 432 -13.99 6.08 -9.90
N LEU A 433 -13.96 6.60 -8.67
CA LEU A 433 -14.06 5.75 -7.48
C LEU A 433 -15.41 5.00 -7.40
N PRO A 434 -16.58 5.62 -7.61
CA PRO A 434 -17.85 4.88 -7.67
C PRO A 434 -17.94 3.86 -8.82
N ILE A 435 -17.22 4.09 -9.93
CA ILE A 435 -17.16 3.10 -11.02
C ILE A 435 -16.37 1.88 -10.57
N ILE A 436 -15.22 2.08 -9.93
CA ILE A 436 -14.41 0.98 -9.41
C ILE A 436 -15.17 0.20 -8.34
N ASP A 437 -15.92 0.86 -7.45
CA ASP A 437 -16.76 0.19 -6.46
C ASP A 437 -17.76 -0.77 -7.11
N ARG A 438 -18.49 -0.30 -8.13
CA ARG A 438 -19.44 -1.15 -8.87
C ARG A 438 -18.74 -2.26 -9.67
N TRP A 439 -17.49 -2.03 -10.07
CA TRP A 439 -16.70 -3.02 -10.78
C TRP A 439 -16.22 -4.15 -9.85
N GLN A 440 -15.99 -3.85 -8.58
CA GLN A 440 -15.50 -4.82 -7.58
C GLN A 440 -16.58 -5.36 -6.64
N ASP A 441 -17.79 -5.00 -6.71
CA ASP A 441 -18.97 -5.23 -5.86
C ASP A 441 -18.98 -6.55 -5.04
N LEU A 442 -18.00 -6.67 -4.14
CA LEU A 442 -17.83 -7.82 -3.24
C LEU A 442 -19.01 -7.99 -2.26
N PRO A 443 -19.58 -6.91 -1.68
CA PRO A 443 -20.73 -7.04 -0.79
C PRO A 443 -21.96 -7.66 -1.46
N ALA A 444 -22.28 -7.26 -2.69
CA ALA A 444 -23.41 -7.84 -3.42
C ALA A 444 -23.19 -9.32 -3.76
N LEU A 445 -21.94 -9.71 -4.05
CA LEU A 445 -21.61 -11.13 -4.24
C LEU A 445 -21.79 -11.93 -2.95
N ALA A 446 -21.27 -11.44 -1.81
CA ALA A 446 -21.42 -12.10 -0.53
C ALA A 446 -22.89 -12.27 -0.12
N GLN A 447 -23.73 -11.24 -0.38
CA GLN A 447 -25.18 -11.32 -0.13
C GLN A 447 -25.87 -12.38 -0.99
N ARG A 448 -25.52 -12.52 -2.28
CA ARG A 448 -26.07 -13.58 -3.13
C ARG A 448 -25.68 -14.96 -2.63
N ILE A 449 -24.39 -15.17 -2.34
CA ILE A 449 -23.92 -16.45 -1.79
C ILE A 449 -24.63 -16.76 -0.47
N HIS A 450 -24.83 -15.74 0.39
CA HIS A 450 -25.56 -15.92 1.65
C HIS A 450 -27.02 -16.35 1.42
N ALA A 451 -27.71 -15.72 0.46
CA ALA A 451 -29.08 -16.09 0.13
C ALA A 451 -29.20 -17.55 -0.35
N ASP A 452 -28.23 -18.00 -1.14
CA ASP A 452 -28.22 -19.35 -1.73
C ASP A 452 -27.72 -20.42 -0.74
N THR A 453 -27.10 -20.02 0.39
CA THR A 453 -26.50 -20.95 1.37
C THR A 453 -27.01 -20.75 2.80
N ALA A 454 -28.05 -19.94 3.01
CA ALA A 454 -28.48 -19.47 4.34
C ALA A 454 -28.82 -20.59 5.35
N HIS A 455 -29.22 -21.76 4.87
CA HIS A 455 -29.62 -22.89 5.70
C HIS A 455 -28.71 -24.12 5.51
N GLU A 456 -27.55 -23.94 4.94
CA GLU A 456 -26.67 -25.00 4.49
C GLU A 456 -25.28 -24.88 5.10
N ARG A 457 -24.56 -26.00 5.15
CA ARG A 457 -23.17 -26.05 5.63
C ARG A 457 -22.24 -25.69 4.48
N LEU A 458 -21.59 -24.54 4.57
CA LEU A 458 -20.69 -24.03 3.52
C LEU A 458 -19.23 -24.40 3.82
N ALA A 459 -18.53 -24.92 2.81
CA ALA A 459 -17.08 -24.98 2.78
C ALA A 459 -16.51 -24.17 1.61
N LEU A 460 -15.27 -23.74 1.74
CA LEU A 460 -14.50 -23.07 0.69
C LEU A 460 -13.35 -23.99 0.29
N LEU A 461 -13.25 -24.33 -0.99
CA LEU A 461 -12.15 -25.13 -1.50
C LEU A 461 -11.06 -24.23 -2.07
N ASP A 462 -9.85 -24.35 -1.51
CA ASP A 462 -8.65 -23.57 -1.87
C ASP A 462 -8.94 -22.08 -2.05
N PRO A 463 -9.64 -21.42 -1.10
CA PRO A 463 -9.96 -20.01 -1.23
C PRO A 463 -8.71 -19.14 -1.08
N ASP A 464 -8.68 -18.04 -1.81
CA ASP A 464 -7.73 -16.97 -1.52
C ASP A 464 -8.19 -16.09 -0.35
N GLU A 465 -7.27 -15.30 0.19
CA GLU A 465 -7.51 -14.44 1.35
C GLU A 465 -8.63 -13.42 1.13
N THR A 466 -8.81 -12.94 -0.11
CA THR A 466 -9.90 -12.02 -0.45
C THR A 466 -11.25 -12.70 -0.32
N THR A 467 -11.38 -13.94 -0.80
CA THR A 467 -12.62 -14.72 -0.72
C THR A 467 -12.96 -15.03 0.73
N ILE A 468 -11.96 -15.48 1.52
CA ILE A 468 -12.12 -15.74 2.95
C ILE A 468 -12.65 -14.49 3.65
N ALA A 469 -11.98 -13.36 3.51
CA ALA A 469 -12.33 -12.12 4.19
C ALA A 469 -13.69 -11.55 3.76
N MET A 470 -14.00 -11.63 2.48
CA MET A 470 -15.29 -11.18 1.93
C MET A 470 -16.45 -11.97 2.54
N LEU A 471 -16.30 -13.28 2.60
CA LEU A 471 -17.38 -14.17 3.09
C LEU A 471 -17.49 -14.14 4.61
N ASP A 472 -16.38 -14.05 5.34
CA ASP A 472 -16.40 -13.94 6.80
C ASP A 472 -17.21 -12.71 7.26
N ARG A 473 -16.95 -11.56 6.64
CA ARG A 473 -17.71 -10.35 6.92
C ARG A 473 -19.12 -10.34 6.34
N GLY A 474 -19.33 -10.95 5.19
CA GLY A 474 -20.58 -10.91 4.45
C GLY A 474 -21.62 -11.91 4.96
N LEU A 475 -21.20 -13.13 5.25
CA LEU A 475 -22.11 -14.19 5.70
C LEU A 475 -22.44 -14.09 7.18
N LYS A 476 -21.47 -13.70 8.02
CA LYS A 476 -21.55 -13.73 9.50
C LYS A 476 -21.95 -15.12 10.05
N THR A 477 -21.81 -16.15 9.23
CA THR A 477 -22.04 -17.55 9.56
C THR A 477 -20.74 -18.33 9.37
N PRO A 478 -20.44 -19.32 10.21
CA PRO A 478 -19.21 -20.09 10.10
C PRO A 478 -19.18 -20.90 8.80
N PHE A 479 -18.00 -20.99 8.19
CA PHE A 479 -17.71 -21.86 7.06
C PHE A 479 -16.41 -22.64 7.31
N THR A 480 -16.24 -23.75 6.59
CA THR A 480 -15.03 -24.57 6.68
C THR A 480 -14.09 -24.28 5.52
N ILE A 481 -12.78 -24.17 5.78
CA ILE A 481 -11.77 -24.01 4.73
C ILE A 481 -11.15 -25.38 4.44
N LEU A 482 -11.28 -25.84 3.20
CA LEU A 482 -10.69 -27.08 2.69
C LEU A 482 -9.46 -26.71 1.83
N ARG A 483 -8.27 -27.21 2.19
CA ARG A 483 -7.05 -26.97 1.45
C ARG A 483 -6.50 -28.26 0.87
N SER A 484 -6.37 -28.34 -0.44
CA SER A 484 -5.83 -29.50 -1.13
C SER A 484 -4.37 -29.79 -0.75
N SER A 485 -3.61 -28.77 -0.34
CA SER A 485 -2.25 -28.92 0.21
C SER A 485 -2.18 -29.73 1.49
N ASP A 486 -3.20 -29.70 2.33
CA ASP A 486 -3.23 -30.36 3.63
C ASP A 486 -3.41 -31.88 3.48
N ALA A 487 -4.06 -32.30 2.35
CA ALA A 487 -4.29 -33.71 2.03
C ALA A 487 -3.12 -34.33 1.24
N ALA A 488 -2.32 -33.53 0.56
CA ALA A 488 -1.34 -34.01 -0.44
C ALA A 488 0.10 -33.98 0.07
N GLY A 489 0.49 -34.07 1.24
CA GLY A 489 1.88 -34.25 1.75
C GLY A 489 3.06 -33.71 0.91
N GLY A 490 2.84 -32.89 -0.13
CA GLY A 490 3.86 -32.35 -1.04
C GLY A 490 3.29 -31.85 -2.38
N ALA A 491 3.88 -30.80 -2.93
CA ALA A 491 3.53 -30.18 -4.20
C ALA A 491 3.70 -31.14 -5.40
N GLY A 492 2.66 -31.34 -6.19
CA GLY A 492 2.75 -32.09 -7.45
C GLY A 492 1.42 -32.67 -7.91
N ALA A 493 1.41 -33.55 -8.87
CA ALA A 493 0.29 -34.13 -9.62
C ALA A 493 -0.91 -34.73 -8.80
N GLY A 494 -0.91 -34.60 -7.50
CA GLY A 494 -1.96 -35.06 -6.60
C GLY A 494 -3.07 -34.07 -6.25
N ALA A 495 -2.97 -32.79 -6.65
CA ALA A 495 -3.91 -31.76 -6.18
C ALA A 495 -5.38 -32.03 -6.56
N ALA A 496 -5.65 -32.53 -7.78
CA ALA A 496 -6.99 -32.86 -8.22
C ALA A 496 -7.57 -34.07 -7.46
N ALA A 497 -6.74 -35.10 -7.21
CA ALA A 497 -7.13 -36.28 -6.43
C ALA A 497 -7.37 -35.92 -4.95
N SER A 498 -6.54 -35.02 -4.38
CA SER A 498 -6.73 -34.54 -3.00
C SER A 498 -8.01 -33.71 -2.88
N SER A 499 -8.33 -32.86 -3.86
CA SER A 499 -9.58 -32.08 -3.86
C SER A 499 -10.80 -32.99 -3.93
N GLN A 500 -10.77 -34.08 -4.72
CA GLN A 500 -11.84 -35.05 -4.78
C GLN A 500 -12.07 -35.75 -3.45
N GLN A 501 -11.00 -36.18 -2.78
CA GLN A 501 -11.08 -36.82 -1.45
C GLN A 501 -11.66 -35.89 -0.40
N LEU A 502 -11.21 -34.62 -0.38
CA LEU A 502 -11.73 -33.60 0.55
C LEU A 502 -13.20 -33.33 0.32
N LEU A 503 -13.65 -33.24 -0.95
CA LEU A 503 -15.07 -33.06 -1.27
C LEU A 503 -15.91 -34.26 -0.87
N ALA A 504 -15.46 -35.48 -1.16
CA ALA A 504 -16.16 -36.70 -0.80
C ALA A 504 -16.32 -36.79 0.74
N GLY A 505 -15.27 -36.50 1.49
CA GLY A 505 -15.31 -36.43 2.95
C GLY A 505 -16.31 -35.36 3.44
N TRP A 506 -16.21 -34.13 2.89
CA TRP A 506 -17.12 -33.04 3.25
C TRP A 506 -18.59 -33.37 2.98
N PHE A 507 -18.92 -33.89 1.79
CA PHE A 507 -20.28 -34.23 1.42
C PHE A 507 -20.83 -35.41 2.26
N THR A 508 -19.96 -36.35 2.65
CA THR A 508 -20.35 -37.44 3.55
C THR A 508 -20.67 -36.92 4.95
N ASP A 509 -19.82 -36.03 5.51
CA ASP A 509 -19.97 -35.52 6.86
C ASP A 509 -21.11 -34.48 6.99
N ALA A 510 -21.29 -33.63 5.99
CA ALA A 510 -22.25 -32.54 6.03
C ALA A 510 -23.61 -32.89 5.45
N GLY A 511 -23.72 -33.99 4.69
CA GLY A 511 -24.98 -34.49 4.13
C GLY A 511 -25.56 -33.68 3.00
N ALA A 512 -26.86 -33.82 2.72
CA ALA A 512 -27.53 -33.19 1.57
C ALA A 512 -27.48 -31.65 1.56
N GLY A 513 -27.35 -31.02 2.72
CA GLY A 513 -27.18 -29.55 2.86
C GLY A 513 -25.75 -29.09 2.73
N ALA A 514 -24.83 -29.96 2.30
CA ALA A 514 -23.42 -29.57 2.08
C ALA A 514 -23.25 -28.73 0.82
N ARG A 515 -22.52 -27.61 0.94
CA ARG A 515 -22.15 -26.74 -0.19
C ARG A 515 -20.67 -26.44 -0.18
N VAL A 516 -20.10 -26.32 -1.36
CA VAL A 516 -18.67 -25.94 -1.50
C VAL A 516 -18.55 -24.83 -2.51
N LEU A 517 -17.96 -23.71 -2.11
CA LEU A 517 -17.63 -22.60 -3.01
C LEU A 517 -16.20 -22.75 -3.50
N VAL A 518 -16.01 -22.64 -4.80
CA VAL A 518 -14.71 -22.75 -5.47
C VAL A 518 -14.43 -21.49 -6.27
N LEU A 519 -13.24 -20.93 -6.11
CA LEU A 519 -12.75 -19.83 -6.98
C LEU A 519 -12.32 -20.44 -8.33
N LEU A 520 -12.91 -19.97 -9.42
CA LEU A 520 -12.57 -20.41 -10.77
C LEU A 520 -11.33 -19.68 -11.30
N PRO A 521 -10.42 -20.37 -12.00
CA PRO A 521 -9.24 -19.75 -12.58
C PRO A 521 -9.61 -18.79 -13.72
N GLY A 522 -8.76 -17.78 -13.91
CA GLY A 522 -8.92 -16.78 -14.96
C GLY A 522 -9.95 -15.70 -14.64
N HIS A 523 -9.98 -14.67 -15.50
CA HIS A 523 -10.94 -13.58 -15.44
C HIS A 523 -11.73 -13.56 -16.74
N ALA A 524 -13.04 -13.79 -16.67
CA ALA A 524 -13.92 -13.49 -17.79
C ALA A 524 -14.16 -11.97 -17.84
N PRO A 525 -14.25 -11.35 -19.03
CA PRO A 525 -14.59 -9.93 -19.12
C PRO A 525 -16.04 -9.73 -18.69
N GLY A 526 -16.25 -9.19 -17.50
CA GLY A 526 -17.58 -8.86 -16.97
C GLY A 526 -18.30 -7.76 -17.76
N PRO A 527 -19.57 -7.49 -17.45
CA PRO A 527 -20.42 -6.57 -18.23
C PRO A 527 -19.82 -5.18 -18.42
N LEU A 528 -19.15 -4.65 -17.39
CA LEU A 528 -18.47 -3.36 -17.46
C LEU A 528 -17.25 -3.40 -18.38
N THR A 529 -16.46 -4.45 -18.28
CA THR A 529 -15.29 -4.69 -19.12
C THR A 529 -15.71 -4.85 -20.59
N HIS A 530 -16.83 -5.55 -20.87
CA HIS A 530 -17.40 -5.64 -22.21
C HIS A 530 -17.82 -4.29 -22.79
N ARG A 531 -18.43 -3.40 -21.98
CA ARG A 531 -18.78 -2.04 -22.41
C ARG A 531 -17.54 -1.20 -22.74
N LEU A 532 -16.45 -1.38 -22.00
CA LEU A 532 -15.19 -0.68 -22.22
C LEU A 532 -14.31 -1.33 -23.28
N ALA A 533 -14.45 -2.63 -23.55
CA ALA A 533 -13.60 -3.40 -24.48
C ALA A 533 -13.61 -2.85 -25.92
N ARG A 534 -14.68 -2.17 -26.34
CA ARG A 534 -14.74 -1.49 -27.65
C ARG A 534 -13.80 -0.30 -27.77
N PHE A 535 -13.31 0.24 -26.64
CA PHE A 535 -12.40 1.38 -26.56
C PHE A 535 -10.97 0.97 -26.16
N LEU A 536 -10.75 -0.31 -25.83
CA LEU A 536 -9.45 -0.84 -25.41
C LEU A 536 -8.85 -1.71 -26.50
N PRO A 537 -7.50 -1.75 -26.63
CA PRO A 537 -6.85 -2.70 -27.51
C PRO A 537 -7.28 -4.12 -27.16
N ARG A 538 -7.51 -4.95 -28.17
CA ARG A 538 -7.88 -6.36 -27.99
C ARG A 538 -6.70 -7.09 -27.34
N THR A 539 -6.75 -7.28 -26.04
CA THR A 539 -5.92 -8.28 -25.37
C THR A 539 -6.46 -9.67 -25.70
N ALA A 540 -5.55 -10.63 -25.92
CA ALA A 540 -5.91 -11.99 -26.25
C ALA A 540 -6.93 -12.53 -25.22
N ARG A 541 -8.05 -13.06 -25.71
CA ARG A 541 -9.02 -13.80 -24.89
C ARG A 541 -8.28 -15.02 -24.34
N SER A 542 -8.09 -15.09 -23.04
CA SER A 542 -7.83 -16.37 -22.41
C SER A 542 -9.16 -17.11 -22.39
N ASP A 543 -9.25 -18.25 -23.05
CA ASP A 543 -10.33 -19.21 -22.84
C ASP A 543 -10.20 -19.71 -21.40
N ALA A 544 -10.89 -19.03 -20.49
CA ALA A 544 -10.91 -19.40 -19.11
C ALA A 544 -11.90 -20.56 -18.92
N GLY A 545 -11.37 -21.78 -18.97
CA GLY A 545 -12.13 -22.99 -18.66
C GLY A 545 -12.67 -23.00 -17.24
N ASP A 546 -13.56 -23.90 -16.93
CA ASP A 546 -14.14 -24.07 -15.59
C ASP A 546 -13.11 -24.58 -14.55
N GLY A 547 -11.87 -24.84 -14.95
CA GLY A 547 -10.79 -25.26 -14.07
C GLY A 547 -11.15 -26.46 -13.19
N VAL A 548 -10.82 -26.37 -11.91
CA VAL A 548 -11.05 -27.43 -10.92
C VAL A 548 -12.54 -27.79 -10.80
N ALA A 549 -13.46 -26.80 -10.85
CA ALA A 549 -14.90 -27.08 -10.74
C ALA A 549 -15.43 -27.89 -11.92
N GLY A 550 -14.98 -27.60 -13.15
CA GLY A 550 -15.34 -28.39 -14.34
C GLY A 550 -14.79 -29.82 -14.28
N THR A 551 -13.54 -29.99 -13.84
CA THR A 551 -12.90 -31.29 -13.64
C THR A 551 -13.64 -32.13 -12.59
N LEU A 552 -14.01 -31.54 -11.47
CA LEU A 552 -14.72 -32.21 -10.36
C LEU A 552 -16.15 -32.60 -10.77
N SER A 553 -16.84 -31.76 -11.52
CA SER A 553 -18.16 -32.07 -12.07
C SER A 553 -18.09 -33.18 -13.13
N ALA A 554 -17.12 -33.12 -14.04
CA ALA A 554 -16.92 -34.14 -15.07
C ALA A 554 -16.51 -35.51 -14.48
N ALA A 555 -15.82 -35.51 -13.34
CA ALA A 555 -15.47 -36.73 -12.60
C ALA A 555 -16.61 -37.28 -11.75
N GLY A 556 -17.80 -36.69 -11.74
CA GLY A 556 -18.94 -37.12 -10.93
C GLY A 556 -18.78 -36.90 -9.43
N SER A 557 -17.80 -36.10 -9.02
CA SER A 557 -17.47 -35.86 -7.61
C SER A 557 -18.32 -34.76 -6.96
N ALA A 558 -18.96 -33.90 -7.75
CA ALA A 558 -19.82 -32.81 -7.29
C ALA A 558 -20.72 -32.32 -8.44
N THR A 559 -21.84 -31.70 -8.09
CA THR A 559 -22.75 -31.05 -9.04
C THR A 559 -22.60 -29.55 -8.94
N VAL A 560 -22.45 -28.84 -10.07
CA VAL A 560 -22.46 -27.37 -10.10
C VAL A 560 -23.89 -26.88 -9.96
N LEU A 561 -24.19 -26.19 -8.85
CA LEU A 561 -25.53 -25.66 -8.55
C LEU A 561 -25.70 -24.25 -9.12
N GLU A 562 -24.72 -23.37 -8.89
CA GLU A 562 -24.78 -21.96 -9.28
C GLU A 562 -23.39 -21.45 -9.67
N ARG A 563 -23.35 -20.42 -10.50
CA ARG A 563 -22.12 -19.71 -10.86
C ARG A 563 -22.27 -18.23 -10.59
N TYR A 564 -21.28 -17.67 -9.92
CA TYR A 564 -21.23 -16.23 -9.62
C TYR A 564 -20.10 -15.58 -10.39
N GLU A 565 -20.37 -14.38 -10.87
CA GLU A 565 -19.39 -13.56 -11.54
C GLU A 565 -19.45 -12.13 -11.02
N LEU A 566 -18.27 -11.59 -10.68
CA LEU A 566 -18.09 -10.17 -10.38
C LEU A 566 -17.97 -9.37 -11.68
N PRO A 567 -18.40 -8.09 -11.69
CA PRO A 567 -18.24 -7.24 -12.86
C PRO A 567 -16.80 -7.10 -13.37
N GLN A 568 -15.81 -7.31 -12.51
CA GLN A 568 -14.38 -7.36 -12.85
C GLN A 568 -13.94 -8.66 -13.54
N GLY A 569 -14.81 -9.68 -13.59
CA GLY A 569 -14.54 -10.95 -14.23
C GLY A 569 -14.05 -12.06 -13.31
N ARG A 570 -13.99 -11.85 -12.00
CA ARG A 570 -13.70 -12.90 -11.02
C ARG A 570 -14.92 -13.83 -10.90
N ARG A 571 -14.70 -15.13 -10.96
CA ARG A 571 -15.78 -16.12 -11.04
C ARG A 571 -15.69 -17.15 -9.92
N TYR A 572 -16.86 -17.63 -9.49
CA TYR A 572 -17.00 -18.68 -8.50
C TYR A 572 -18.02 -19.72 -8.96
N ALA A 573 -17.88 -20.96 -8.49
CA ALA A 573 -18.89 -21.99 -8.64
C ALA A 573 -19.31 -22.48 -7.24
N LEU A 574 -20.61 -22.62 -7.04
CA LEU A 574 -21.20 -23.29 -5.89
C LEU A 574 -21.47 -24.75 -6.26
N LEU A 575 -20.87 -25.66 -5.54
CA LEU A 575 -20.99 -27.10 -5.75
C LEU A 575 -21.86 -27.71 -4.66
N GLY A 576 -22.69 -28.69 -5.05
CA GLY A 576 -23.43 -29.59 -4.17
C GLY A 576 -22.92 -31.03 -4.28
N PRO A 577 -23.47 -31.93 -3.43
CA PRO A 577 -23.16 -33.36 -3.50
C PRO A 577 -23.46 -33.91 -4.90
N PRO A 578 -22.78 -35.00 -5.31
CA PRO A 578 -23.11 -35.69 -6.54
C PRO A 578 -24.54 -36.27 -6.46
N HIS A 579 -25.23 -36.34 -7.60
CA HIS A 579 -26.55 -36.94 -7.71
C HIS A 579 -26.50 -38.46 -7.55
#